data_e45ff2a8d3ad3325accb4762e364b994
#
_entry.id   e45ff2a8d3ad3325accb4762e364b994
#
_cell.length_a   1.000
_cell.length_b   1.000
_cell.length_c   1.000
_cell.angle_alpha   90.00
_cell.angle_beta   90.00
_cell.angle_gamma   90.00
#
_symmetry.space_group_name_H-M   'P 1'
#
loop_
_entity.id
_entity.type
_entity.pdbx_description
1 polymer ?
#
loop_
_entity_poly.entity_id
_entity_poly.type
_entity_poly.pdbx_seq_one_letter_code
_entity_poly.pdbx_strand_id
1 'polypeptide(L)'
;MKISKMDMSPMLNAYPDSVENNIEGMLGFLQKEEAQDIFGSFYILPSIFNTDLDRGFSIIDYNLNEIYATENDLDKLKELGINLKFDFVLNHASVLSKQFQDIIKKGQESEYKDFFINWNKFWEGKGEMTEEGYIQPYPELIQKMFFRKPGLPILMVRMPNGENVPYWNTFYQEVRYDKVQEQDLMQALQLQYLTALEIAKMVNDQLEKGVIPANVELGRFEKYKKQVVEYVESHRKYLGQMDLNIKSPLVWEYYDDTLRTLAEYGAKIVRLDAFAYAPKEPGEKNFLNEPGTWNLLERIQQLADKYELTLLPEIHSSYEEKTYEILSQKGYMAYDFFLPGLIIDAFEEQSGEMLEKWAQEILDKQINVVNMLGCHDGIPLLDLKGLIKDEQIQRLIDTVVGRGGFVKNLHGQKNVYYQVNATYYSALGEDDRKMLISRAVQLFMPGKPQVWYLDLFAGKNDYEAVRRAGAGGHKEINRTNLSMEDIEEALKKDVVMTQLKLLRFRKNFPAFEKMNNIKIQAVG
;
A
#
# COMPACT_ATOMS: atom_id res chain seq x y z
N MET A 1 23.00 9.31 -2.20
CA MET A 1 23.37 9.27 -3.63
C MET A 1 22.80 10.50 -4.32
N LYS A 2 23.58 11.24 -5.07
CA LYS A 2 23.03 12.40 -5.78
C LYS A 2 22.15 11.90 -6.93
N ILE A 3 20.90 12.33 -6.98
CA ILE A 3 19.87 12.01 -7.98
C ILE A 3 20.37 12.20 -9.44
N SER A 4 21.44 12.96 -9.63
CA SER A 4 22.09 13.19 -10.95
C SER A 4 22.61 11.93 -11.68
N LYS A 5 22.55 10.76 -11.06
CA LYS A 5 22.95 9.46 -11.65
C LYS A 5 21.80 8.49 -11.84
N MET A 6 20.56 8.91 -11.60
CA MET A 6 19.41 8.03 -11.74
C MET A 6 19.07 7.81 -13.20
N ASP A 7 18.83 6.56 -13.55
CA ASP A 7 18.25 6.19 -14.84
C ASP A 7 16.85 6.77 -14.99
N MET A 8 16.63 7.64 -15.96
CA MET A 8 15.37 8.33 -16.25
C MET A 8 14.51 7.58 -17.27
N SER A 9 14.90 6.38 -17.66
CA SER A 9 14.12 5.52 -18.54
C SER A 9 12.78 5.12 -17.92
N PRO A 10 11.78 4.71 -18.74
CA PRO A 10 10.50 4.24 -18.25
C PRO A 10 10.64 3.07 -17.26
N MET A 11 9.79 3.08 -16.24
CA MET A 11 9.70 2.04 -15.22
C MET A 11 8.36 1.33 -15.33
N LEU A 12 8.37 0.01 -15.54
CA LEU A 12 7.18 -0.82 -15.45
C LEU A 12 6.74 -0.92 -13.99
N ASN A 13 5.43 -0.98 -13.75
CA ASN A 13 4.86 -1.22 -12.42
C ASN A 13 3.79 -2.31 -12.49
N ALA A 14 3.94 -3.37 -11.70
CA ALA A 14 3.02 -4.50 -11.66
C ALA A 14 3.15 -5.31 -10.37
N TYR A 15 2.15 -6.12 -10.09
CA TYR A 15 2.28 -7.23 -9.14
C TYR A 15 3.07 -8.39 -9.79
N PRO A 16 3.71 -9.26 -9.01
CA PRO A 16 4.41 -10.42 -9.58
C PRO A 16 3.48 -11.38 -10.33
N ASP A 17 2.19 -11.40 -9.97
CA ASP A 17 1.14 -12.21 -10.58
C ASP A 17 0.24 -11.44 -11.58
N SER A 18 0.66 -10.25 -12.00
CA SER A 18 -0.15 -9.42 -12.92
C SER A 18 -0.31 -10.04 -14.31
N VAL A 19 0.66 -10.85 -14.73
CA VAL A 19 0.60 -11.64 -15.98
C VAL A 19 0.83 -13.10 -15.62
N GLU A 20 -0.05 -13.98 -16.06
CA GLU A 20 -0.13 -15.36 -15.59
C GLU A 20 -0.35 -15.42 -14.06
N ASN A 21 0.37 -16.23 -13.33
CA ASN A 21 0.21 -16.34 -11.88
C ASN A 21 1.49 -16.07 -11.09
N ASN A 22 2.56 -15.68 -11.79
CA ASN A 22 3.88 -15.41 -11.20
C ASN A 22 4.69 -14.47 -12.10
N ILE A 23 5.90 -14.13 -11.66
CA ILE A 23 6.78 -13.18 -12.36
C ILE A 23 7.23 -13.66 -13.75
N GLU A 24 7.20 -14.97 -14.03
CA GLU A 24 7.61 -15.52 -15.33
C GLU A 24 6.71 -15.05 -16.47
N GLY A 25 5.41 -14.79 -16.20
CA GLY A 25 4.51 -14.19 -17.18
C GLY A 25 4.98 -12.80 -17.63
N MET A 26 5.36 -11.95 -16.67
CA MET A 26 5.89 -10.62 -16.99
C MET A 26 7.28 -10.69 -17.63
N LEU A 27 8.13 -11.61 -17.21
CA LEU A 27 9.40 -11.90 -17.89
C LEU A 27 9.18 -12.30 -19.35
N GLY A 28 8.21 -13.19 -19.62
CA GLY A 28 7.82 -13.59 -20.97
C GLY A 28 7.39 -12.40 -21.83
N PHE A 29 6.62 -11.46 -21.29
CA PHE A 29 6.27 -10.21 -21.97
C PHE A 29 7.51 -9.36 -22.25
N LEU A 30 8.36 -9.13 -21.25
CA LEU A 30 9.55 -8.27 -21.38
C LEU A 30 10.59 -8.82 -22.39
N GLN A 31 10.56 -10.12 -22.68
CA GLN A 31 11.41 -10.78 -23.67
C GLN A 31 10.84 -10.73 -25.10
N LYS A 32 9.56 -10.34 -25.28
CA LYS A 32 8.96 -10.17 -26.61
C LYS A 32 9.64 -9.02 -27.39
N GLU A 33 9.74 -9.14 -28.70
CA GLU A 33 10.32 -8.11 -29.58
C GLU A 33 9.66 -6.75 -29.40
N GLU A 34 8.35 -6.73 -29.19
CA GLU A 34 7.55 -5.52 -28.95
C GLU A 34 7.93 -4.78 -27.67
N ALA A 35 8.38 -5.52 -26.64
CA ALA A 35 8.71 -4.99 -25.32
C ALA A 35 10.22 -4.81 -25.05
N GLN A 36 11.06 -5.37 -25.94
CA GLN A 36 12.52 -5.25 -25.77
C GLN A 36 12.98 -3.81 -25.78
N ASP A 37 13.94 -3.51 -24.90
CA ASP A 37 14.58 -2.20 -24.77
C ASP A 37 13.62 -1.02 -24.56
N ILE A 38 12.57 -1.24 -23.77
CA ILE A 38 11.58 -0.20 -23.43
C ILE A 38 11.74 0.26 -21.98
N PHE A 39 11.85 -0.69 -21.05
CA PHE A 39 11.94 -0.39 -19.62
C PHE A 39 13.36 -0.52 -19.11
N GLY A 40 13.83 0.48 -18.35
CA GLY A 40 15.09 0.42 -17.63
C GLY A 40 14.91 0.05 -16.16
N SER A 41 13.67 0.05 -15.68
CA SER A 41 13.35 -0.33 -14.30
C SER A 41 12.03 -1.08 -14.24
N PHE A 42 11.89 -1.93 -13.20
CA PHE A 42 10.64 -2.60 -12.88
C PHE A 42 10.33 -2.44 -11.39
N TYR A 43 9.20 -1.81 -11.09
CA TYR A 43 8.63 -1.75 -9.76
C TYR A 43 7.71 -2.95 -9.56
N ILE A 44 8.18 -3.92 -8.78
CA ILE A 44 7.44 -5.10 -8.40
C ILE A 44 6.80 -4.86 -7.04
N LEU A 45 5.50 -4.98 -6.96
CA LEU A 45 4.71 -4.73 -5.76
C LEU A 45 4.94 -5.81 -4.68
N PRO A 46 4.70 -5.50 -3.40
CA PRO A 46 5.27 -6.25 -2.27
C PRO A 46 4.70 -7.66 -2.06
N SER A 47 3.67 -8.09 -2.80
CA SER A 47 3.23 -9.49 -2.79
C SER A 47 4.29 -10.48 -3.30
N ILE A 48 5.39 -9.98 -3.87
CA ILE A 48 6.58 -10.80 -4.19
C ILE A 48 7.25 -11.37 -2.94
N PHE A 49 7.04 -10.77 -1.78
CA PHE A 49 7.53 -11.24 -0.48
C PHE A 49 6.46 -12.08 0.23
N ASN A 50 6.81 -12.67 1.37
CA ASN A 50 5.84 -13.35 2.23
C ASN A 50 4.92 -12.31 2.89
N THR A 51 3.66 -12.30 2.47
CA THR A 51 2.64 -11.33 2.90
C THR A 51 1.29 -12.02 3.08
N ASP A 52 0.35 -11.41 3.80
CA ASP A 52 -0.97 -12.00 4.05
C ASP A 52 -2.16 -11.11 3.67
N LEU A 53 -2.06 -9.80 3.81
CA LEU A 53 -3.16 -8.85 3.62
C LEU A 53 -2.81 -7.75 2.64
N ASP A 54 -3.85 -7.03 2.18
CA ASP A 54 -3.75 -5.84 1.31
C ASP A 54 -2.88 -6.08 0.06
N ARG A 55 -2.96 -7.29 -0.48
CA ARG A 55 -2.22 -7.74 -1.67
C ARG A 55 -0.73 -7.36 -1.62
N GLY A 56 -0.10 -7.62 -0.45
CA GLY A 56 1.34 -7.46 -0.26
C GLY A 56 1.77 -6.42 0.77
N PHE A 57 0.91 -5.47 1.15
CA PHE A 57 1.28 -4.41 2.11
C PHE A 57 1.18 -4.82 3.58
N SER A 58 0.98 -6.11 3.86
CA SER A 58 1.08 -6.71 5.19
C SER A 58 2.21 -7.72 5.21
N ILE A 59 3.41 -7.25 5.52
CA ILE A 59 4.64 -8.02 5.43
C ILE A 59 4.75 -9.02 6.60
N ILE A 60 4.92 -10.30 6.27
CA ILE A 60 5.32 -11.34 7.22
C ILE A 60 6.84 -11.32 7.37
N ASP A 61 7.54 -11.40 6.25
CA ASP A 61 8.98 -11.21 6.11
C ASP A 61 9.34 -10.81 4.66
N TYR A 62 10.59 -10.40 4.44
CA TYR A 62 11.09 -9.99 3.12
C TYR A 62 11.78 -11.12 2.33
N ASN A 63 11.56 -12.38 2.70
CA ASN A 63 11.94 -13.49 1.83
C ASN A 63 10.99 -13.53 0.63
N LEU A 64 11.50 -13.96 -0.51
CA LEU A 64 10.68 -14.14 -1.70
C LEU A 64 9.59 -15.18 -1.43
N ASN A 65 8.39 -14.89 -1.87
CA ASN A 65 7.31 -15.87 -1.92
C ASN A 65 7.54 -16.74 -3.18
N GLU A 66 8.00 -17.96 -2.98
CA GLU A 66 8.37 -18.88 -4.06
C GLU A 66 7.19 -19.23 -5.01
N ILE A 67 5.94 -18.96 -4.60
CA ILE A 67 4.78 -19.08 -5.48
C ILE A 67 4.84 -18.03 -6.60
N TYR A 68 5.40 -16.85 -6.32
CA TYR A 68 5.41 -15.73 -7.25
C TYR A 68 6.77 -15.49 -7.92
N ALA A 69 7.88 -15.70 -7.22
CA ALA A 69 9.21 -15.43 -7.76
C ALA A 69 10.31 -16.18 -7.03
N THR A 70 11.38 -16.46 -7.75
CA THR A 70 12.64 -16.98 -7.23
C THR A 70 13.78 -15.99 -7.47
N GLU A 71 14.94 -16.19 -6.81
CA GLU A 71 16.13 -15.37 -7.07
C GLU A 71 16.58 -15.45 -8.52
N ASN A 72 16.46 -16.63 -9.15
CA ASN A 72 16.78 -16.83 -10.56
C ASN A 72 15.92 -15.94 -11.49
N ASP A 73 14.67 -15.67 -11.13
CA ASP A 73 13.81 -14.79 -11.91
C ASP A 73 14.26 -13.33 -11.79
N LEU A 74 14.70 -12.91 -10.60
CA LEU A 74 15.28 -11.58 -10.40
C LEU A 74 16.60 -11.43 -11.17
N ASP A 75 17.42 -12.48 -11.23
CA ASP A 75 18.66 -12.49 -12.02
C ASP A 75 18.37 -12.36 -13.52
N LYS A 76 17.35 -13.04 -14.04
CA LYS A 76 16.91 -12.85 -15.44
C LYS A 76 16.50 -11.39 -15.73
N LEU A 77 15.82 -10.71 -14.79
CA LEU A 77 15.49 -9.28 -14.94
C LEU A 77 16.76 -8.42 -14.99
N LYS A 78 17.74 -8.70 -14.14
CA LYS A 78 19.05 -8.01 -14.18
C LYS A 78 19.79 -8.23 -15.50
N GLU A 79 19.76 -9.45 -16.04
CA GLU A 79 20.35 -9.80 -17.35
C GLU A 79 19.71 -9.01 -18.51
N LEU A 80 18.40 -8.68 -18.40
CA LEU A 80 17.72 -7.78 -19.32
C LEU A 80 18.09 -6.30 -19.13
N GLY A 81 18.97 -5.97 -18.19
CA GLY A 81 19.38 -4.60 -17.86
C GLY A 81 18.32 -3.82 -17.09
N ILE A 82 17.40 -4.49 -16.43
CA ILE A 82 16.30 -3.88 -15.70
C ILE A 82 16.65 -3.69 -14.22
N ASN A 83 16.65 -2.45 -13.75
CA ASN A 83 16.82 -2.12 -12.34
C ASN A 83 15.53 -2.39 -11.55
N LEU A 84 15.64 -2.94 -10.35
CA LEU A 84 14.48 -3.27 -9.54
C LEU A 84 14.12 -2.14 -8.57
N LYS A 85 12.83 -1.98 -8.35
CA LYS A 85 12.26 -1.17 -7.29
C LYS A 85 11.33 -2.03 -6.45
N PHE A 86 11.48 -1.95 -5.12
CA PHE A 86 10.65 -2.65 -4.15
C PHE A 86 10.10 -1.71 -3.09
N ASP A 87 9.05 -2.18 -2.39
CA ASP A 87 8.52 -1.51 -1.22
C ASP A 87 9.28 -1.89 0.04
N PHE A 88 9.43 -0.92 0.91
CA PHE A 88 9.73 -1.10 2.31
C PHE A 88 8.57 -0.55 3.13
N VAL A 89 7.76 -1.44 3.72
CA VAL A 89 6.63 -1.10 4.57
C VAL A 89 7.16 -0.77 5.96
N LEU A 90 7.30 0.51 6.24
CA LEU A 90 8.10 0.98 7.37
C LEU A 90 7.26 1.13 8.64
N ASN A 91 5.96 1.44 8.52
CA ASN A 91 5.10 1.70 9.67
C ASN A 91 4.67 0.43 10.41
N HIS A 92 4.49 -0.69 9.72
CA HIS A 92 3.85 -1.88 10.29
C HIS A 92 4.37 -3.19 9.70
N ALA A 93 4.07 -4.28 10.42
CA ALA A 93 4.28 -5.65 9.95
C ALA A 93 3.06 -6.51 10.28
N SER A 94 2.92 -7.66 9.61
CA SER A 94 1.83 -8.61 9.85
C SER A 94 1.89 -9.19 11.26
N VAL A 95 0.71 -9.45 11.81
CA VAL A 95 0.55 -10.31 13.00
C VAL A 95 1.27 -11.65 12.83
N LEU A 96 1.34 -12.17 11.59
CA LEU A 96 2.01 -13.45 11.29
C LEU A 96 3.53 -13.34 11.23
N SER A 97 4.11 -12.15 11.37
CA SER A 97 5.56 -11.99 11.47
C SER A 97 6.13 -12.77 12.66
N LYS A 98 7.35 -13.28 12.51
CA LYS A 98 8.02 -14.05 13.59
C LYS A 98 8.07 -13.29 14.91
N GLN A 99 8.25 -11.96 14.83
CA GLN A 99 8.34 -11.10 16.00
C GLN A 99 7.00 -11.02 16.75
N PHE A 100 5.88 -10.83 16.06
CA PHE A 100 4.59 -10.77 16.70
C PHE A 100 4.13 -12.14 17.21
N GLN A 101 4.41 -13.21 16.44
CA GLN A 101 4.13 -14.57 16.86
C GLN A 101 4.93 -14.98 18.12
N ASP A 102 6.16 -14.49 18.27
CA ASP A 102 6.92 -14.71 19.50
C ASP A 102 6.29 -14.01 20.71
N ILE A 103 5.76 -12.78 20.53
CA ILE A 103 4.99 -12.07 21.55
C ILE A 103 3.74 -12.85 21.96
N ILE A 104 2.98 -13.38 21.00
CA ILE A 104 1.79 -14.19 21.29
C ILE A 104 2.15 -15.44 22.10
N LYS A 105 3.30 -16.06 21.82
CA LYS A 105 3.74 -17.29 22.49
C LYS A 105 4.36 -17.05 23.86
N LYS A 106 5.13 -15.98 24.04
CA LYS A 106 5.93 -15.74 25.25
C LYS A 106 5.45 -14.55 26.09
N GLY A 107 4.57 -13.70 25.56
CA GLY A 107 4.10 -12.51 26.26
C GLY A 107 5.24 -11.59 26.67
N GLN A 108 5.32 -11.23 27.93
CA GLN A 108 6.34 -10.32 28.46
C GLN A 108 7.78 -10.89 28.46
N GLU A 109 7.94 -12.19 28.28
CA GLU A 109 9.25 -12.84 28.16
C GLU A 109 9.80 -12.80 26.73
N SER A 110 9.01 -12.34 25.77
CA SER A 110 9.47 -12.16 24.39
C SER A 110 10.55 -11.08 24.29
N GLU A 111 11.61 -11.35 23.55
CA GLU A 111 12.61 -10.32 23.21
C GLU A 111 12.00 -9.20 22.37
N TYR A 112 10.92 -9.48 21.62
CA TYR A 112 10.20 -8.54 20.76
C TYR A 112 9.09 -7.77 21.48
N LYS A 113 8.92 -7.87 22.80
CA LYS A 113 7.82 -7.22 23.55
C LYS A 113 7.68 -5.71 23.31
N ASP A 114 8.78 -5.04 22.95
CA ASP A 114 8.83 -3.61 22.64
C ASP A 114 9.05 -3.32 21.14
N PHE A 115 8.98 -4.35 20.30
CA PHE A 115 9.13 -4.21 18.85
C PHE A 115 7.91 -3.55 18.19
N PHE A 116 6.74 -3.80 18.72
CA PHE A 116 5.49 -3.16 18.32
C PHE A 116 5.03 -2.18 19.39
N ILE A 117 4.20 -1.22 19.02
CA ILE A 117 3.73 -0.20 19.96
C ILE A 117 2.68 -0.81 20.89
N ASN A 118 3.06 -1.08 22.14
CA ASN A 118 2.12 -1.40 23.19
C ASN A 118 1.37 -0.12 23.58
N TRP A 119 0.04 -0.14 23.41
CA TRP A 119 -0.81 1.02 23.62
C TRP A 119 -0.73 1.55 25.06
N ASN A 120 -0.81 0.67 26.06
CA ASN A 120 -0.80 1.08 27.45
C ASN A 120 0.56 1.68 27.88
N LYS A 121 1.67 1.14 27.37
CA LYS A 121 2.99 1.73 27.60
C LYS A 121 3.12 3.11 26.95
N PHE A 122 2.58 3.27 25.75
CA PHE A 122 2.63 4.55 25.03
C PHE A 122 1.84 5.65 25.75
N TRP A 123 0.70 5.31 26.34
CA TRP A 123 -0.19 6.23 27.02
C TRP A 123 -0.05 6.22 28.54
N GLU A 124 0.97 5.58 29.10
CA GLU A 124 1.20 5.53 30.55
C GLU A 124 1.21 6.94 31.17
N GLY A 125 0.36 7.16 32.17
CA GLY A 125 0.20 8.45 32.84
C GLY A 125 -0.50 9.55 32.01
N LYS A 126 -1.08 9.22 30.85
CA LYS A 126 -1.68 10.17 29.91
C LYS A 126 -3.15 9.86 29.56
N GLY A 127 -3.83 9.14 30.42
CA GLY A 127 -5.21 8.74 30.26
C GLY A 127 -5.67 7.89 31.44
N GLU A 128 -6.88 7.35 31.32
CA GLU A 128 -7.50 6.51 32.35
C GLU A 128 -7.65 5.07 31.84
N MET A 129 -7.40 4.11 32.72
CA MET A 129 -7.58 2.70 32.41
C MET A 129 -9.07 2.37 32.31
N THR A 130 -9.47 1.75 31.20
CA THR A 130 -10.84 1.30 30.99
C THR A 130 -11.07 -0.09 31.62
N GLU A 131 -12.32 -0.48 31.75
CA GLU A 131 -12.71 -1.84 32.21
C GLU A 131 -12.24 -2.92 31.22
N GLU A 132 -12.13 -2.59 29.92
CA GLU A 132 -11.64 -3.47 28.88
C GLU A 132 -10.11 -3.68 28.90
N GLY A 133 -9.39 -2.92 29.72
CA GLY A 133 -7.94 -3.10 29.93
C GLY A 133 -7.03 -2.28 29.01
N TYR A 134 -7.53 -1.23 28.38
CA TYR A 134 -6.72 -0.27 27.66
C TYR A 134 -6.83 1.13 28.26
N ILE A 135 -5.80 1.96 28.07
CA ILE A 135 -5.84 3.36 28.50
C ILE A 135 -6.63 4.16 27.46
N GLN A 136 -7.68 4.86 27.91
CA GLN A 136 -8.35 5.91 27.17
C GLN A 136 -7.54 7.20 27.33
N PRO A 137 -6.86 7.70 26.28
CA PRO A 137 -6.06 8.91 26.39
C PRO A 137 -6.90 10.13 26.69
N TYR A 138 -6.33 11.12 27.36
CA TYR A 138 -6.99 12.40 27.56
C TYR A 138 -7.28 13.08 26.21
N PRO A 139 -8.47 13.69 26.04
CA PRO A 139 -8.93 14.24 24.74
C PRO A 139 -7.94 15.24 24.13
N GLU A 140 -7.31 16.08 24.93
CA GLU A 140 -6.33 17.07 24.48
C GLU A 140 -5.06 16.46 23.86
N LEU A 141 -4.74 15.22 24.22
CA LEU A 141 -3.56 14.52 23.70
C LEU A 141 -3.81 13.80 22.36
N ILE A 142 -5.07 13.56 22.01
CA ILE A 142 -5.43 12.88 20.76
C ILE A 142 -6.13 13.81 19.76
N GLN A 143 -6.45 15.05 20.12
CA GLN A 143 -7.19 15.97 19.25
C GLN A 143 -6.48 16.30 17.92
N LYS A 144 -5.15 16.21 17.88
CA LYS A 144 -4.34 16.40 16.65
C LYS A 144 -4.14 15.10 15.87
N MET A 145 -4.54 13.96 16.43
CA MET A 145 -4.37 12.66 15.79
C MET A 145 -5.50 12.34 14.84
N PHE A 146 -5.17 11.66 13.78
CA PHE A 146 -6.12 11.12 12.82
C PHE A 146 -6.14 9.59 12.90
N PHE A 147 -7.31 9.01 13.14
CA PHE A 147 -7.50 7.57 13.15
C PHE A 147 -8.25 7.13 11.90
N ARG A 148 -7.65 6.20 11.16
CA ARG A 148 -8.20 5.72 9.88
C ARG A 148 -9.47 4.86 10.02
N LYS A 149 -9.76 4.41 11.24
CA LYS A 149 -10.93 3.60 11.60
C LYS A 149 -11.74 4.32 12.67
N PRO A 150 -13.05 4.05 12.76
CA PRO A 150 -13.83 4.52 13.90
C PRO A 150 -13.27 4.00 15.23
N GLY A 151 -13.18 4.86 16.22
CA GLY A 151 -12.63 4.54 17.53
C GLY A 151 -11.10 4.59 17.60
N LEU A 152 -10.53 4.04 18.67
CA LEU A 152 -9.09 4.01 18.88
C LEU A 152 -8.45 2.89 18.03
N PRO A 153 -7.21 3.09 17.55
CA PRO A 153 -6.51 2.14 16.68
C PRO A 153 -5.86 1.02 17.51
N ILE A 154 -6.67 0.19 18.15
CA ILE A 154 -6.22 -0.84 19.11
C ILE A 154 -6.63 -2.23 18.62
N LEU A 155 -5.71 -3.19 18.67
CA LEU A 155 -5.98 -4.61 18.67
C LEU A 155 -5.69 -5.17 20.06
N MET A 156 -6.72 -5.75 20.69
CA MET A 156 -6.56 -6.44 21.99
C MET A 156 -6.04 -7.86 21.74
N VAL A 157 -4.85 -8.15 22.21
CA VAL A 157 -4.16 -9.42 22.03
C VAL A 157 -4.13 -10.19 23.35
N ARG A 158 -4.67 -11.43 23.33
CA ARG A 158 -4.64 -12.32 24.51
C ARG A 158 -3.26 -12.94 24.65
N MET A 159 -2.66 -12.75 25.80
CA MET A 159 -1.36 -13.30 26.17
C MET A 159 -1.48 -14.71 26.76
N PRO A 160 -0.40 -15.50 26.83
CA PRO A 160 -0.41 -16.85 27.40
C PRO A 160 -0.92 -16.93 28.83
N ASN A 161 -0.74 -15.87 29.61
CA ASN A 161 -1.24 -15.78 31.00
C ASN A 161 -2.74 -15.42 31.09
N GLY A 162 -3.42 -15.24 29.95
CA GLY A 162 -4.84 -14.90 29.86
C GLY A 162 -5.14 -13.40 29.89
N GLU A 163 -4.14 -12.54 30.09
CA GLU A 163 -4.32 -11.08 30.01
C GLU A 163 -4.52 -10.61 28.56
N ASN A 164 -5.32 -9.56 28.36
CA ASN A 164 -5.45 -8.88 27.09
C ASN A 164 -4.56 -7.65 27.09
N VAL A 165 -3.68 -7.55 26.10
CA VAL A 165 -2.74 -6.43 25.94
C VAL A 165 -3.09 -5.67 24.67
N PRO A 166 -3.32 -4.35 24.73
CA PRO A 166 -3.63 -3.53 23.57
C PRO A 166 -2.35 -3.18 22.79
N TYR A 167 -2.36 -3.42 21.48
CA TYR A 167 -1.33 -2.99 20.55
C TYR A 167 -1.88 -1.99 19.54
N TRP A 168 -1.05 -1.02 19.14
CA TRP A 168 -1.41 -0.03 18.12
C TRP A 168 -1.59 -0.69 16.76
N ASN A 169 -2.71 -0.38 16.10
CA ASN A 169 -3.03 -0.86 14.77
C ASN A 169 -3.67 0.25 13.93
N THR A 170 -2.88 0.88 13.07
CA THR A 170 -3.35 2.01 12.24
C THR A 170 -4.24 1.55 11.08
N PHE A 171 -3.94 0.42 10.44
CA PHE A 171 -4.58 0.01 9.19
C PHE A 171 -5.61 -1.10 9.38
N TYR A 172 -5.28 -2.34 9.10
CA TYR A 172 -6.22 -3.45 9.12
C TYR A 172 -6.07 -4.29 10.39
N GLN A 173 -7.20 -4.73 10.94
CA GLN A 173 -7.25 -5.73 12.01
C GLN A 173 -8.54 -6.54 11.94
N GLU A 174 -8.43 -7.80 12.31
CA GLU A 174 -9.54 -8.70 12.47
C GLU A 174 -9.22 -9.74 13.55
N VAL A 175 -10.22 -10.07 14.36
CA VAL A 175 -10.16 -11.22 15.26
C VAL A 175 -11.00 -12.32 14.64
N ARG A 176 -10.42 -13.50 14.50
CA ARG A 176 -11.09 -14.69 13.96
C ARG A 176 -11.11 -15.79 14.99
N TYR A 177 -12.14 -16.61 14.90
CA TYR A 177 -12.29 -17.82 15.68
C TYR A 177 -12.44 -18.99 14.71
N ASP A 178 -11.65 -20.05 14.92
CA ASP A 178 -11.82 -21.28 14.16
C ASP A 178 -13.14 -21.95 14.52
N LYS A 179 -13.65 -22.78 13.62
CA LYS A 179 -14.79 -23.64 13.94
C LYS A 179 -14.43 -24.55 15.10
N VAL A 180 -15.25 -24.46 16.13
CA VAL A 180 -15.14 -25.34 17.30
C VAL A 180 -15.53 -26.75 16.88
N GLN A 181 -14.62 -27.70 17.12
CA GLN A 181 -14.91 -29.13 16.87
C GLN A 181 -15.44 -29.79 18.13
N GLU A 182 -16.38 -30.69 17.96
CA GLU A 182 -16.95 -31.45 19.10
C GLU A 182 -15.90 -32.25 19.85
N GLN A 183 -14.92 -32.82 19.14
CA GLN A 183 -13.84 -33.60 19.74
C GLN A 183 -12.96 -32.74 20.66
N ASP A 184 -12.69 -31.53 20.27
CA ASP A 184 -11.88 -30.57 21.05
C ASP A 184 -12.63 -30.18 22.34
N LEU A 185 -13.95 -29.92 22.24
CA LEU A 185 -14.76 -29.62 23.41
C LEU A 185 -14.91 -30.83 24.35
N MET A 186 -15.02 -32.04 23.80
CA MET A 186 -15.00 -33.26 24.61
C MET A 186 -13.75 -33.36 25.47
N GLN A 187 -12.61 -33.13 24.85
CA GLN A 187 -11.31 -33.21 25.50
C GLN A 187 -11.10 -32.05 26.50
N ALA A 188 -11.37 -30.83 26.09
CA ALA A 188 -11.10 -29.63 26.88
C ALA A 188 -12.07 -29.50 28.09
N LEU A 189 -13.35 -29.85 27.91
CA LEU A 189 -14.40 -29.66 28.91
C LEU A 189 -14.91 -30.96 29.51
N GLN A 190 -14.33 -32.11 29.14
CA GLN A 190 -14.75 -33.46 29.58
C GLN A 190 -16.24 -33.73 29.32
N LEU A 191 -16.74 -33.35 28.16
CA LEU A 191 -18.13 -33.49 27.75
C LEU A 191 -18.38 -34.84 27.03
N GLN A 192 -19.63 -35.31 27.12
CA GLN A 192 -20.08 -36.41 26.26
C GLN A 192 -20.26 -35.92 24.83
N TYR A 193 -20.05 -36.81 23.85
CA TYR A 193 -20.07 -36.49 22.43
C TYR A 193 -21.30 -35.68 21.97
N LEU A 194 -22.50 -36.14 22.28
CA LEU A 194 -23.73 -35.44 21.86
C LEU A 194 -23.84 -34.03 22.45
N THR A 195 -23.42 -33.86 23.71
CA THR A 195 -23.39 -32.53 24.34
C THR A 195 -22.38 -31.61 23.67
N ALA A 196 -21.18 -32.12 23.41
CA ALA A 196 -20.14 -31.38 22.73
C ALA A 196 -20.54 -30.98 21.29
N LEU A 197 -21.18 -31.90 20.56
CA LEU A 197 -21.65 -31.67 19.19
C LEU A 197 -22.72 -30.56 19.15
N GLU A 198 -23.71 -30.60 20.06
CA GLU A 198 -24.74 -29.55 20.10
C GLU A 198 -24.16 -28.19 20.49
N ILE A 199 -23.27 -28.13 21.49
CA ILE A 199 -22.58 -26.89 21.88
C ILE A 199 -21.73 -26.36 20.74
N ALA A 200 -20.90 -27.18 20.09
CA ALA A 200 -20.08 -26.79 18.96
C ALA A 200 -20.92 -26.17 17.83
N LYS A 201 -22.05 -26.83 17.49
CA LYS A 201 -22.97 -26.30 16.49
C LYS A 201 -23.55 -24.94 16.89
N MET A 202 -24.06 -24.80 18.13
CA MET A 202 -24.63 -23.54 18.61
C MET A 202 -23.60 -22.40 18.61
N VAL A 203 -22.36 -22.68 19.01
CA VAL A 203 -21.24 -21.70 19.00
C VAL A 203 -20.91 -21.29 17.58
N ASN A 204 -20.66 -22.24 16.70
CA ASN A 204 -20.28 -21.98 15.31
C ASN A 204 -21.34 -21.18 14.55
N ASP A 205 -22.62 -21.55 14.69
CA ASP A 205 -23.73 -20.83 14.04
C ASP A 205 -23.85 -19.36 14.49
N GLN A 206 -23.42 -19.05 15.72
CA GLN A 206 -23.42 -17.69 16.25
C GLN A 206 -22.16 -16.92 15.88
N LEU A 207 -20.97 -17.55 15.94
CA LEU A 207 -19.73 -16.94 15.49
C LEU A 207 -19.76 -16.58 14.00
N GLU A 208 -20.33 -17.44 13.16
CA GLU A 208 -20.53 -17.15 11.72
C GLU A 208 -21.44 -15.94 11.46
N LYS A 209 -22.35 -15.63 12.39
CA LYS A 209 -23.20 -14.45 12.36
C LYS A 209 -22.56 -13.21 12.99
N GLY A 210 -21.29 -13.31 13.41
CA GLY A 210 -20.54 -12.20 14.01
C GLY A 210 -20.83 -11.96 15.49
N VAL A 211 -21.48 -12.91 16.19
CA VAL A 211 -21.66 -12.82 17.65
C VAL A 211 -20.31 -13.04 18.32
N ILE A 212 -19.92 -12.12 19.19
CA ILE A 212 -18.67 -12.27 19.96
C ILE A 212 -18.81 -13.39 20.99
N PRO A 213 -17.74 -14.14 21.33
CA PRO A 213 -17.81 -15.30 22.22
C PRO A 213 -18.50 -15.05 23.56
N ALA A 214 -18.27 -13.89 24.17
CA ALA A 214 -18.92 -13.51 25.44
C ALA A 214 -20.44 -13.47 25.37
N ASN A 215 -21.01 -13.20 24.20
CA ASN A 215 -22.45 -13.04 23.97
C ASN A 215 -23.10 -14.31 23.38
N VAL A 216 -22.32 -15.38 23.19
CA VAL A 216 -22.88 -16.65 22.69
C VAL A 216 -23.91 -17.20 23.69
N GLU A 217 -25.07 -17.59 23.19
CA GLU A 217 -26.13 -18.22 23.98
C GLU A 217 -26.11 -19.75 23.80
N LEU A 218 -26.05 -20.48 24.90
CA LEU A 218 -25.98 -21.95 24.88
C LEU A 218 -27.29 -22.64 25.33
N GLY A 219 -28.35 -21.88 25.58
CA GLY A 219 -29.66 -22.41 25.95
C GLY A 219 -29.57 -23.36 27.13
N ARG A 220 -30.01 -24.64 26.94
CA ARG A 220 -29.95 -25.65 28.01
C ARG A 220 -28.55 -25.98 28.52
N PHE A 221 -27.52 -25.55 27.81
CA PHE A 221 -26.10 -25.77 28.15
C PHE A 221 -25.42 -24.55 28.78
N GLU A 222 -26.18 -23.56 29.23
CA GLU A 222 -25.65 -22.29 29.76
C GLU A 222 -24.68 -22.50 30.93
N LYS A 223 -24.80 -23.57 31.68
CA LYS A 223 -23.85 -23.96 32.74
C LYS A 223 -22.41 -24.16 32.24
N TYR A 224 -22.22 -24.43 30.95
CA TYR A 224 -20.90 -24.60 30.34
C TYR A 224 -20.37 -23.30 29.68
N LYS A 225 -21.18 -22.23 29.63
CA LYS A 225 -20.87 -21.03 28.91
C LYS A 225 -19.50 -20.48 29.23
N LYS A 226 -19.19 -20.32 30.52
CA LYS A 226 -17.88 -19.77 30.93
C LYS A 226 -16.71 -20.58 30.36
N GLN A 227 -16.78 -21.90 30.43
CA GLN A 227 -15.70 -22.76 29.94
C GLN A 227 -15.63 -22.78 28.41
N VAL A 228 -16.77 -22.75 27.74
CA VAL A 228 -16.86 -22.70 26.27
C VAL A 228 -16.30 -21.38 25.76
N VAL A 229 -16.68 -20.24 26.36
CA VAL A 229 -16.16 -18.92 26.02
C VAL A 229 -14.64 -18.88 26.22
N GLU A 230 -14.16 -19.38 27.36
CA GLU A 230 -12.71 -19.43 27.63
C GLU A 230 -11.98 -20.30 26.61
N TYR A 231 -12.54 -21.44 26.22
CA TYR A 231 -12.00 -22.29 25.16
C TYR A 231 -11.91 -21.53 23.83
N VAL A 232 -13.01 -20.91 23.38
CA VAL A 232 -13.04 -20.14 22.13
C VAL A 232 -12.04 -18.99 22.14
N GLU A 233 -12.00 -18.22 23.23
CA GLU A 233 -11.09 -17.10 23.40
C GLU A 233 -9.61 -17.50 23.48
N SER A 234 -9.31 -18.70 24.03
CA SER A 234 -7.94 -19.22 24.04
C SER A 234 -7.44 -19.67 22.67
N HIS A 235 -8.36 -19.89 21.70
CA HIS A 235 -8.07 -20.24 20.30
C HIS A 235 -8.31 -19.08 19.34
N ARG A 236 -8.33 -17.86 19.86
CA ARG A 236 -8.46 -16.62 19.10
C ARG A 236 -7.30 -16.48 18.11
N LYS A 237 -7.61 -16.18 16.86
CA LYS A 237 -6.64 -15.85 15.82
C LYS A 237 -6.72 -14.38 15.45
N TYR A 238 -5.61 -13.83 15.03
CA TYR A 238 -5.51 -12.44 14.65
C TYR A 238 -5.07 -12.32 13.20
N LEU A 239 -5.63 -11.34 12.50
CA LEU A 239 -5.10 -10.79 11.28
C LEU A 239 -4.91 -9.29 11.49
N GLY A 240 -3.83 -8.74 11.00
CA GLY A 240 -3.60 -7.31 11.16
C GLY A 240 -2.21 -6.84 10.79
N GLN A 241 -2.16 -5.55 10.60
CA GLN A 241 -0.94 -4.79 10.30
C GLN A 241 -0.56 -4.00 11.56
N MET A 242 0.36 -4.54 12.35
CA MET A 242 0.71 -4.01 13.67
C MET A 242 1.79 -2.95 13.57
N ASP A 243 1.57 -1.80 14.22
CA ASP A 243 2.48 -0.66 14.14
C ASP A 243 3.80 -0.93 14.86
N LEU A 244 4.90 -0.70 14.16
CA LEU A 244 6.26 -0.88 14.65
C LEU A 244 6.65 0.27 15.61
N ASN A 245 7.37 -0.08 16.66
CA ASN A 245 7.90 0.88 17.61
C ASN A 245 9.29 1.37 17.18
N ILE A 246 9.36 2.49 16.49
CA ILE A 246 10.62 3.09 16.02
C ILE A 246 11.58 3.54 17.15
N LYS A 247 11.14 3.47 18.41
CA LYS A 247 12.01 3.70 19.58
C LYS A 247 12.77 2.43 19.98
N SER A 248 12.35 1.25 19.48
CA SER A 248 13.01 -0.02 19.77
C SER A 248 14.29 -0.21 18.93
N PRO A 249 15.45 -0.54 19.54
CA PRO A 249 16.66 -0.88 18.79
C PRO A 249 16.46 -2.05 17.81
N LEU A 250 15.69 -3.07 18.20
CA LEU A 250 15.42 -4.24 17.34
C LEU A 250 14.65 -3.87 16.06
N VAL A 251 13.84 -2.82 16.08
CA VAL A 251 13.19 -2.31 14.86
C VAL A 251 14.22 -1.75 13.88
N TRP A 252 15.27 -1.09 14.38
CA TRP A 252 16.35 -0.55 13.55
C TRP A 252 17.26 -1.64 12.98
N GLU A 253 17.50 -2.72 13.72
CA GLU A 253 18.17 -3.92 13.20
C GLU A 253 17.33 -4.55 12.09
N TYR A 254 16.03 -4.69 12.29
CA TYR A 254 15.08 -5.17 11.28
C TYR A 254 15.08 -4.27 10.03
N TYR A 255 15.14 -2.95 10.19
CA TYR A 255 15.21 -2.01 9.08
C TYR A 255 16.51 -2.16 8.28
N ASP A 256 17.66 -2.28 8.97
CA ASP A 256 18.96 -2.47 8.33
C ASP A 256 19.02 -3.81 7.55
N ASP A 257 18.55 -4.88 8.17
CA ASP A 257 18.46 -6.21 7.52
C ASP A 257 17.52 -6.19 6.30
N THR A 258 16.39 -5.50 6.40
CA THR A 258 15.44 -5.36 5.27
C THR A 258 16.10 -4.64 4.10
N LEU A 259 16.72 -3.49 4.32
CA LEU A 259 17.37 -2.72 3.26
C LEU A 259 18.52 -3.50 2.62
N ARG A 260 19.29 -4.25 3.41
CA ARG A 260 20.32 -5.17 2.91
C ARG A 260 19.71 -6.24 1.99
N THR A 261 18.66 -6.90 2.44
CA THR A 261 17.97 -7.95 1.67
C THR A 261 17.43 -7.41 0.34
N LEU A 262 16.78 -6.24 0.35
CA LEU A 262 16.28 -5.61 -0.87
C LEU A 262 17.42 -5.27 -1.85
N ALA A 263 18.57 -4.81 -1.34
CA ALA A 263 19.76 -4.55 -2.16
C ALA A 263 20.34 -5.83 -2.76
N GLU A 264 20.40 -6.93 -2.00
CA GLU A 264 20.83 -8.25 -2.46
C GLU A 264 19.94 -8.76 -3.59
N TYR A 265 18.63 -8.54 -3.52
CA TYR A 265 17.70 -8.85 -4.61
C TYR A 265 17.87 -7.93 -5.84
N GLY A 266 18.72 -6.92 -5.75
CA GLY A 266 19.04 -6.02 -6.88
C GLY A 266 18.21 -4.74 -6.92
N ALA A 267 17.59 -4.34 -5.81
CA ALA A 267 16.95 -3.03 -5.72
C ALA A 267 17.95 -1.91 -6.00
N LYS A 268 17.47 -0.90 -6.73
CA LYS A 268 18.14 0.41 -6.86
C LYS A 268 17.29 1.52 -6.26
N ILE A 269 15.97 1.33 -6.24
CA ILE A 269 15.02 2.24 -5.64
C ILE A 269 14.21 1.48 -4.59
N VAL A 270 14.00 2.10 -3.44
CA VAL A 270 13.13 1.59 -2.38
C VAL A 270 12.05 2.62 -2.08
N ARG A 271 10.80 2.24 -2.31
CA ARG A 271 9.64 3.05 -1.92
C ARG A 271 9.37 2.85 -0.44
N LEU A 272 9.30 3.94 0.30
CA LEU A 272 8.95 3.92 1.72
C LEU A 272 7.43 4.03 1.87
N ASP A 273 6.77 2.89 2.03
CA ASP A 273 5.32 2.82 2.24
C ASP A 273 4.93 3.23 3.65
N ALA A 274 3.88 4.05 3.76
CA ALA A 274 3.26 4.46 5.03
C ALA A 274 4.22 5.05 6.09
N PHE A 275 5.45 5.46 5.71
CA PHE A 275 6.46 5.88 6.68
C PHE A 275 6.06 7.11 7.51
N ALA A 276 5.25 8.00 6.93
CA ALA A 276 4.77 9.20 7.61
C ALA A 276 3.83 8.93 8.79
N TYR A 277 3.35 7.68 8.93
CA TYR A 277 2.58 7.22 10.09
C TYR A 277 3.46 6.65 11.22
N ALA A 278 4.74 6.33 10.95
CA ALA A 278 5.59 5.65 11.93
C ALA A 278 5.94 6.51 13.15
N PRO A 279 6.28 7.80 13.03
CA PRO A 279 6.50 8.66 14.19
C PRO A 279 5.19 8.98 14.91
N LYS A 280 5.13 8.66 16.20
CA LYS A 280 3.99 8.92 17.06
C LYS A 280 4.46 9.49 18.41
N GLU A 281 3.86 10.62 18.81
CA GLU A 281 4.09 11.25 20.11
C GLU A 281 2.76 11.72 20.69
N PRO A 282 2.53 11.56 22.02
CA PRO A 282 1.33 12.05 22.66
C PRO A 282 1.17 13.56 22.49
N GLY A 283 -0.03 14.01 22.11
CA GLY A 283 -0.32 15.44 21.88
C GLY A 283 0.08 15.97 20.51
N GLU A 284 0.71 15.15 19.67
CA GLU A 284 1.15 15.53 18.33
C GLU A 284 0.39 14.78 17.23
N LYS A 285 0.58 15.22 15.98
CA LYS A 285 0.03 14.51 14.82
C LYS A 285 0.66 13.12 14.71
N ASN A 286 -0.12 12.11 14.35
CA ASN A 286 0.34 10.75 14.04
C ASN A 286 0.48 10.47 12.55
N PHE A 287 0.39 11.51 11.74
CA PHE A 287 0.71 11.52 10.31
C PHE A 287 1.45 12.81 9.99
N LEU A 288 2.57 12.71 9.27
CA LEU A 288 3.48 13.84 9.02
C LEU A 288 3.82 14.61 10.32
N ASN A 289 4.17 13.85 11.35
CA ASN A 289 4.64 14.43 12.61
C ASN A 289 5.95 15.19 12.38
N GLU A 290 6.04 16.41 12.85
CA GLU A 290 7.24 17.23 12.75
C GLU A 290 7.87 17.48 14.13
N PRO A 291 9.19 17.33 14.27
CA PRO A 291 10.18 16.97 13.26
C PRO A 291 10.35 15.45 13.05
N GLY A 292 9.53 14.62 13.71
CA GLY A 292 9.70 13.17 13.81
C GLY A 292 9.78 12.48 12.44
N THR A 293 8.91 12.85 11.48
CA THR A 293 8.90 12.27 10.14
C THR A 293 10.22 12.53 9.40
N TRP A 294 10.76 13.74 9.48
CA TRP A 294 12.00 14.09 8.80
C TRP A 294 13.23 13.47 9.46
N ASN A 295 13.26 13.40 10.79
CA ASN A 295 14.32 12.71 11.54
C ASN A 295 14.35 11.21 11.22
N LEU A 296 13.17 10.58 11.11
CA LEU A 296 13.04 9.18 10.69
C LEU A 296 13.61 8.99 9.27
N LEU A 297 13.20 9.85 8.34
CA LEU A 297 13.63 9.76 6.95
C LEU A 297 15.15 9.91 6.81
N GLU A 298 15.76 10.86 7.53
CA GLU A 298 17.21 11.05 7.55
C GLU A 298 17.93 9.81 8.09
N ARG A 299 17.43 9.22 9.17
CA ARG A 299 18.03 8.02 9.76
C ARG A 299 17.89 6.79 8.83
N ILE A 300 16.77 6.63 8.13
CA ILE A 300 16.60 5.58 7.11
C ILE A 300 17.55 5.82 5.94
N GLN A 301 17.75 7.08 5.52
CA GLN A 301 18.70 7.41 4.46
C GLN A 301 20.13 6.97 4.81
N GLN A 302 20.55 7.16 6.07
CA GLN A 302 21.87 6.70 6.53
C GLN A 302 22.03 5.18 6.43
N LEU A 303 20.96 4.41 6.65
CA LEU A 303 20.97 2.97 6.42
C LEU A 303 21.00 2.63 4.93
N ALA A 304 20.17 3.29 4.13
CA ALA A 304 20.07 3.06 2.68
C ALA A 304 21.39 3.38 1.96
N ASP A 305 22.13 4.38 2.42
CA ASP A 305 23.43 4.77 1.85
C ASP A 305 24.48 3.64 1.96
N LYS A 306 24.40 2.78 2.99
CA LYS A 306 25.28 1.62 3.14
C LYS A 306 25.16 0.63 1.97
N TYR A 307 23.96 0.58 1.36
CA TYR A 307 23.59 -0.39 0.32
C TYR A 307 23.39 0.27 -1.04
N GLU A 308 23.76 1.55 -1.17
CA GLU A 308 23.62 2.35 -2.42
C GLU A 308 22.17 2.40 -2.95
N LEU A 309 21.21 2.43 -2.05
CA LEU A 309 19.78 2.50 -2.37
C LEU A 309 19.30 3.95 -2.48
N THR A 310 18.47 4.24 -3.47
CA THR A 310 17.74 5.50 -3.60
C THR A 310 16.37 5.35 -2.93
N LEU A 311 16.07 6.22 -1.96
CA LEU A 311 14.77 6.23 -1.30
C LEU A 311 13.76 7.06 -2.09
N LEU A 312 12.54 6.54 -2.19
CA LEU A 312 11.37 7.22 -2.73
C LEU A 312 10.25 7.22 -1.67
N PRO A 313 10.20 8.28 -0.84
CA PRO A 313 9.15 8.40 0.16
C PRO A 313 7.76 8.54 -0.46
N GLU A 314 6.79 7.76 0.00
CA GLU A 314 5.40 7.91 -0.41
C GLU A 314 4.65 8.73 0.61
N ILE A 315 4.19 9.90 0.19
CA ILE A 315 3.36 10.81 0.99
C ILE A 315 2.23 11.33 0.12
N HIS A 316 1.00 10.97 0.48
CA HIS A 316 -0.18 11.64 -0.05
C HIS A 316 -0.48 12.88 0.80
N SER A 317 -0.31 14.02 0.19
CA SER A 317 -0.66 15.32 0.79
C SER A 317 -1.15 16.27 -0.30
N SER A 318 -1.94 17.27 0.08
CA SER A 318 -2.45 18.24 -0.86
C SER A 318 -1.33 19.13 -1.42
N TYR A 319 -1.54 19.67 -2.62
CA TYR A 319 -0.61 20.63 -3.23
C TYR A 319 -0.36 21.83 -2.30
N GLU A 320 -1.37 22.30 -1.55
CA GLU A 320 -1.23 23.44 -0.64
C GLU A 320 -0.29 23.17 0.55
N GLU A 321 -0.11 21.90 0.95
CA GLU A 321 0.81 21.52 2.05
C GLU A 321 2.28 21.53 1.61
N LYS A 322 2.57 21.58 0.31
CA LYS A 322 3.92 21.69 -0.26
C LYS A 322 4.92 20.59 0.19
N THR A 323 4.43 19.41 0.57
CA THR A 323 5.28 18.31 1.03
C THR A 323 6.28 17.85 -0.03
N TYR A 324 5.89 17.89 -1.31
CA TYR A 324 6.77 17.60 -2.44
C TYR A 324 7.97 18.57 -2.53
N GLU A 325 7.80 19.85 -2.18
CA GLU A 325 8.89 20.81 -2.11
C GLU A 325 9.85 20.49 -0.96
N ILE A 326 9.33 20.13 0.21
CA ILE A 326 10.14 19.76 1.38
C ILE A 326 10.99 18.53 1.04
N LEU A 327 10.41 17.52 0.41
CA LEU A 327 11.13 16.33 -0.05
C LEU A 327 12.25 16.70 -1.02
N SER A 328 11.94 17.53 -2.03
CA SER A 328 12.94 17.99 -3.01
C SER A 328 14.08 18.79 -2.37
N GLN A 329 13.78 19.73 -1.47
CA GLN A 329 14.79 20.51 -0.74
C GLN A 329 15.70 19.63 0.11
N LYS A 330 15.19 18.51 0.62
CA LYS A 330 15.97 17.50 1.35
C LYS A 330 16.73 16.53 0.44
N GLY A 331 16.58 16.65 -0.89
CA GLY A 331 17.28 15.83 -1.87
C GLY A 331 16.61 14.51 -2.21
N TYR A 332 15.34 14.31 -1.84
CA TYR A 332 14.58 13.13 -2.18
C TYR A 332 13.80 13.30 -3.49
N MET A 333 13.50 12.19 -4.13
CA MET A 333 12.46 12.16 -5.16
C MET A 333 11.08 12.23 -4.51
N ALA A 334 10.11 12.77 -5.24
CA ALA A 334 8.71 12.79 -4.85
C ALA A 334 7.85 12.08 -5.91
N TYR A 335 6.71 11.55 -5.52
CA TYR A 335 5.69 11.14 -6.48
C TYR A 335 4.96 12.37 -7.04
N ASP A 336 4.74 12.36 -8.35
CA ASP A 336 3.82 13.29 -9.01
C ASP A 336 2.41 12.72 -8.97
N PHE A 337 1.71 12.92 -7.85
CA PHE A 337 0.31 12.53 -7.68
C PHE A 337 -0.66 13.53 -8.31
N PHE A 338 -0.17 14.63 -8.87
CA PHE A 338 -0.99 15.68 -9.51
C PHE A 338 -1.26 15.39 -10.98
N LEU A 339 -0.26 14.87 -11.70
CA LEU A 339 -0.32 14.65 -13.14
C LEU A 339 -1.55 13.85 -13.61
N PRO A 340 -1.92 12.72 -12.98
CA PRO A 340 -3.07 11.94 -13.44
C PRO A 340 -4.37 12.74 -13.51
N GLY A 341 -4.66 13.47 -12.44
CA GLY A 341 -5.85 14.32 -12.36
C GLY A 341 -5.78 15.53 -13.27
N LEU A 342 -4.61 16.19 -13.38
CA LEU A 342 -4.42 17.35 -14.26
C LEU A 342 -4.62 17.02 -15.74
N ILE A 343 -4.25 15.81 -16.18
CA ILE A 343 -4.51 15.38 -17.56
C ILE A 343 -6.01 15.21 -17.80
N ILE A 344 -6.75 14.59 -16.86
CA ILE A 344 -8.20 14.46 -16.98
C ILE A 344 -8.85 15.85 -16.96
N ASP A 345 -8.43 16.72 -16.05
CA ASP A 345 -8.90 18.12 -15.98
C ASP A 345 -8.67 18.85 -17.31
N ALA A 346 -7.49 18.70 -17.91
CA ALA A 346 -7.18 19.31 -19.19
C ALA A 346 -8.11 18.87 -20.32
N PHE A 347 -8.55 17.60 -20.33
CA PHE A 347 -9.54 17.12 -21.30
C PHE A 347 -10.94 17.70 -21.02
N GLU A 348 -11.35 17.77 -19.76
CA GLU A 348 -12.70 18.23 -19.40
C GLU A 348 -12.83 19.76 -19.54
N GLU A 349 -11.81 20.52 -19.17
CA GLU A 349 -11.76 21.99 -19.28
C GLU A 349 -11.28 22.45 -20.69
N GLN A 350 -10.82 21.54 -21.55
CA GLN A 350 -10.21 21.85 -22.87
C GLN A 350 -9.08 22.88 -22.76
N SER A 351 -8.27 22.78 -21.72
CA SER A 351 -7.17 23.70 -21.41
C SER A 351 -5.97 22.96 -20.81
N GLY A 352 -4.78 23.26 -21.31
CA GLY A 352 -3.51 22.77 -20.77
C GLY A 352 -2.85 23.67 -19.73
N GLU A 353 -3.49 24.77 -19.32
CA GLU A 353 -2.90 25.79 -18.45
C GLU A 353 -2.36 25.22 -17.14
N MET A 354 -3.10 24.33 -16.48
CA MET A 354 -2.68 23.76 -15.20
C MET A 354 -1.55 22.74 -15.37
N LEU A 355 -1.51 22.01 -16.49
CA LEU A 355 -0.40 21.13 -16.84
C LEU A 355 0.88 21.94 -17.08
N GLU A 356 0.79 23.05 -17.84
CA GLU A 356 1.91 23.96 -18.08
C GLU A 356 2.44 24.53 -16.78
N LYS A 357 1.55 25.05 -15.93
CA LYS A 357 1.91 25.61 -14.62
C LYS A 357 2.65 24.59 -13.76
N TRP A 358 2.14 23.37 -13.66
CA TRP A 358 2.77 22.32 -12.86
C TRP A 358 4.13 21.89 -13.45
N ALA A 359 4.20 21.69 -14.75
CA ALA A 359 5.44 21.34 -15.42
C ALA A 359 6.52 22.43 -15.23
N GLN A 360 6.14 23.71 -15.33
CA GLN A 360 7.05 24.84 -15.10
C GLN A 360 7.52 24.87 -13.64
N GLU A 361 6.62 24.61 -12.68
CA GLU A 361 6.97 24.57 -11.27
C GLU A 361 8.00 23.46 -10.96
N ILE A 362 7.84 22.27 -11.56
CA ILE A 362 8.82 21.18 -11.43
C ILE A 362 10.21 21.64 -11.91
N LEU A 363 10.29 22.33 -13.04
CA LEU A 363 11.55 22.80 -13.61
C LEU A 363 12.16 23.92 -12.77
N ASP A 364 11.39 24.94 -12.41
CA ASP A 364 11.86 26.10 -11.66
C ASP A 364 12.40 25.73 -10.27
N LYS A 365 11.72 24.79 -9.62
CA LYS A 365 12.08 24.28 -8.28
C LYS A 365 13.02 23.08 -8.32
N GLN A 366 13.36 22.59 -9.52
CA GLN A 366 14.21 21.41 -9.72
C GLN A 366 13.72 20.18 -8.95
N ILE A 367 12.41 19.93 -8.96
CA ILE A 367 11.81 18.82 -8.25
C ILE A 367 12.05 17.53 -9.04
N ASN A 368 12.66 16.54 -8.40
CA ASN A 368 12.81 15.22 -8.99
C ASN A 368 11.56 14.39 -8.71
N VAL A 369 10.78 14.09 -9.74
CA VAL A 369 9.53 13.36 -9.60
C VAL A 369 9.56 12.01 -10.30
N VAL A 370 8.80 11.08 -9.75
CA VAL A 370 8.30 9.89 -10.43
C VAL A 370 6.86 10.21 -10.83
N ASN A 371 6.60 10.33 -12.10
CA ASN A 371 5.28 10.61 -12.63
C ASN A 371 4.55 9.32 -13.07
N MET A 372 3.22 9.34 -13.03
CA MET A 372 2.40 8.20 -13.40
C MET A 372 1.06 8.65 -13.99
N LEU A 373 0.32 7.73 -14.63
CA LEU A 373 -1.08 7.91 -14.98
C LEU A 373 -1.97 7.19 -13.97
N GLY A 374 -1.83 5.89 -13.85
CA GLY A 374 -2.47 5.06 -12.83
C GLY A 374 -1.45 4.26 -12.03
N CYS A 375 -1.91 3.68 -10.94
CA CYS A 375 -1.14 2.74 -10.12
C CYS A 375 -2.09 1.75 -9.42
N HIS A 376 -1.53 0.86 -8.60
CA HIS A 376 -2.28 -0.15 -7.85
C HIS A 376 -3.32 0.42 -6.87
N ASP A 377 -3.18 1.68 -6.48
CA ASP A 377 -4.11 2.36 -5.55
C ASP A 377 -5.27 3.08 -6.25
N GLY A 378 -5.15 3.35 -7.55
CA GLY A 378 -6.13 4.12 -8.30
C GLY A 378 -5.61 5.51 -8.70
N ILE A 379 -6.53 6.46 -8.85
CA ILE A 379 -6.24 7.82 -9.33
C ILE A 379 -6.34 8.79 -8.15
N PRO A 380 -5.22 9.42 -7.73
CA PRO A 380 -5.23 10.42 -6.67
C PRO A 380 -5.86 11.72 -7.19
N LEU A 381 -6.85 12.25 -6.47
CA LEU A 381 -7.53 13.50 -6.85
C LEU A 381 -7.52 14.54 -5.71
N LEU A 382 -7.52 14.13 -4.44
CA LEU A 382 -7.44 15.07 -3.32
C LEU A 382 -6.08 15.78 -3.23
N ASP A 383 -5.04 15.17 -3.73
CA ASP A 383 -3.71 15.77 -3.80
C ASP A 383 -3.73 17.08 -4.61
N LEU A 384 -4.69 17.26 -5.54
CA LEU A 384 -4.87 18.47 -6.33
C LEU A 384 -5.37 19.69 -5.55
N LYS A 385 -5.79 19.52 -4.30
CA LYS A 385 -6.31 20.62 -3.49
C LYS A 385 -5.28 21.75 -3.35
N GLY A 386 -5.71 22.96 -3.66
CA GLY A 386 -4.84 24.15 -3.71
C GLY A 386 -4.14 24.36 -5.05
N LEU A 387 -4.11 23.39 -5.96
CA LEU A 387 -3.61 23.54 -7.32
C LEU A 387 -4.75 23.91 -8.29
N ILE A 388 -5.88 23.22 -8.19
CA ILE A 388 -7.13 23.52 -8.87
C ILE A 388 -8.23 23.78 -7.85
N LYS A 389 -9.37 24.29 -8.31
CA LYS A 389 -10.51 24.63 -7.43
C LYS A 389 -11.22 23.37 -6.92
N ASP A 390 -11.80 23.43 -5.73
CA ASP A 390 -12.51 22.29 -5.13
C ASP A 390 -13.67 21.79 -6.02
N GLU A 391 -14.34 22.70 -6.74
CA GLU A 391 -15.40 22.36 -7.69
C GLU A 391 -14.86 21.59 -8.91
N GLN A 392 -13.62 21.87 -9.34
CA GLN A 392 -12.96 21.11 -10.41
C GLN A 392 -12.61 19.71 -9.90
N ILE A 393 -12.07 19.58 -8.69
CA ILE A 393 -11.78 18.28 -8.08
C ILE A 393 -13.06 17.45 -8.00
N GLN A 394 -14.18 18.04 -7.55
CA GLN A 394 -15.45 17.32 -7.48
C GLN A 394 -15.93 16.89 -8.87
N ARG A 395 -15.83 17.74 -9.90
CA ARG A 395 -16.15 17.35 -11.28
C ARG A 395 -15.29 16.19 -11.79
N LEU A 396 -13.99 16.17 -11.45
CA LEU A 396 -13.12 15.05 -11.81
C LEU A 396 -13.57 13.74 -11.17
N ILE A 397 -13.93 13.78 -9.89
CA ILE A 397 -14.46 12.62 -9.16
C ILE A 397 -15.75 12.14 -9.86
N ASP A 398 -16.69 13.04 -10.10
CA ASP A 398 -17.97 12.73 -10.73
C ASP A 398 -17.78 12.16 -12.15
N THR A 399 -16.82 12.68 -12.90
CA THR A 399 -16.46 12.21 -14.23
C THR A 399 -15.95 10.76 -14.19
N VAL A 400 -14.99 10.46 -13.32
CA VAL A 400 -14.42 9.12 -13.22
C VAL A 400 -15.43 8.11 -12.67
N VAL A 401 -16.24 8.51 -11.68
CA VAL A 401 -17.34 7.69 -11.15
C VAL A 401 -18.41 7.46 -12.22
N GLY A 402 -18.79 8.50 -12.97
CA GLY A 402 -19.72 8.38 -14.09
C GLY A 402 -19.24 7.46 -15.20
N ARG A 403 -17.92 7.25 -15.33
CA ARG A 403 -17.27 6.28 -16.21
C ARG A 403 -17.04 4.91 -15.55
N GLY A 404 -17.67 4.66 -14.40
CA GLY A 404 -17.68 3.35 -13.73
C GLY A 404 -16.62 3.16 -12.64
N GLY A 405 -15.90 4.20 -12.25
CA GLY A 405 -14.97 4.14 -11.12
C GLY A 405 -15.67 4.07 -9.77
N PHE A 406 -14.96 3.61 -8.75
CA PHE A 406 -15.43 3.53 -7.38
C PHE A 406 -14.69 4.51 -6.47
N VAL A 407 -15.44 5.12 -5.56
CA VAL A 407 -14.91 6.03 -4.54
C VAL A 407 -14.93 5.33 -3.19
N LYS A 408 -13.82 5.37 -2.48
CA LYS A 408 -13.74 4.95 -1.08
C LYS A 408 -13.71 6.19 -0.19
N ASN A 409 -14.75 6.37 0.63
CA ASN A 409 -14.76 7.40 1.67
C ASN A 409 -13.71 7.07 2.74
N LEU A 410 -12.89 8.04 3.12
CA LEU A 410 -12.11 7.96 4.36
C LEU A 410 -13.09 8.15 5.53
N HIS A 411 -13.37 7.04 6.20
CA HIS A 411 -14.14 6.85 7.42
C HIS A 411 -14.82 8.08 8.05
N GLY A 412 -16.15 8.13 7.98
CA GLY A 412 -16.98 8.97 8.84
C GLY A 412 -16.94 10.49 8.60
N GLN A 413 -15.97 11.01 7.90
CA GLN A 413 -15.96 12.37 7.40
C GLN A 413 -16.67 12.37 6.04
N LYS A 414 -17.88 12.93 6.01
CA LYS A 414 -18.60 13.15 4.76
C LYS A 414 -17.71 13.94 3.80
N ASN A 415 -17.48 13.36 2.60
CA ASN A 415 -16.81 13.99 1.46
C ASN A 415 -15.28 14.09 1.48
N VAL A 416 -14.56 13.25 2.20
CA VAL A 416 -13.11 13.13 2.02
C VAL A 416 -12.81 11.88 1.18
N TYR A 417 -12.71 12.06 -0.13
CA TYR A 417 -12.34 11.00 -1.08
C TYR A 417 -10.82 11.02 -1.27
N TYR A 418 -10.17 9.96 -0.84
CA TYR A 418 -8.72 9.86 -0.95
C TYR A 418 -8.27 9.58 -2.40
N GLN A 419 -8.94 8.64 -3.06
CA GLN A 419 -8.63 8.18 -4.42
C GLN A 419 -9.89 7.67 -5.11
N VAL A 420 -9.91 7.70 -6.44
CA VAL A 420 -10.91 7.02 -7.25
C VAL A 420 -10.30 5.75 -7.82
N ASN A 421 -10.94 4.61 -7.57
CA ASN A 421 -10.51 3.32 -8.05
C ASN A 421 -11.10 3.07 -9.45
N ALA A 422 -10.25 3.05 -10.44
CA ALA A 422 -10.54 2.76 -11.84
C ALA A 422 -9.23 2.47 -12.57
N THR A 423 -9.28 1.77 -13.72
CA THR A 423 -8.18 1.81 -14.66
C THR A 423 -8.11 3.20 -15.29
N TYR A 424 -6.93 3.68 -15.63
CA TYR A 424 -6.79 5.01 -16.24
C TYR A 424 -7.47 5.07 -17.61
N TYR A 425 -7.41 3.97 -18.38
CA TYR A 425 -8.09 3.85 -19.66
C TYR A 425 -9.62 3.99 -19.53
N SER A 426 -10.25 3.33 -18.54
CA SER A 426 -11.68 3.52 -18.27
C SER A 426 -12.00 4.92 -17.75
N ALA A 427 -11.13 5.51 -16.93
CA ALA A 427 -11.29 6.88 -16.45
C ALA A 427 -11.26 7.92 -17.59
N LEU A 428 -10.57 7.62 -18.70
CA LEU A 428 -10.55 8.42 -19.92
C LEU A 428 -11.77 8.14 -20.85
N GLY A 429 -12.70 7.26 -20.44
CA GLY A 429 -13.87 6.87 -21.22
C GLY A 429 -13.57 5.81 -22.29
N GLU A 430 -12.52 5.02 -22.09
CA GLU A 430 -12.05 3.96 -23.02
C GLU A 430 -11.71 4.51 -24.41
N ASP A 431 -11.17 5.71 -24.46
CA ASP A 431 -10.82 6.44 -25.66
C ASP A 431 -9.32 6.27 -25.97
N ASP A 432 -9.00 5.57 -27.04
CA ASP A 432 -7.63 5.29 -27.48
C ASP A 432 -6.81 6.57 -27.70
N ARG A 433 -7.42 7.59 -28.26
CA ARG A 433 -6.75 8.87 -28.57
C ARG A 433 -6.42 9.62 -27.28
N LYS A 434 -7.37 9.66 -26.33
CA LYS A 434 -7.11 10.27 -25.01
C LYS A 434 -6.01 9.50 -24.26
N MET A 435 -6.00 8.16 -24.34
CA MET A 435 -4.96 7.34 -23.74
C MET A 435 -3.57 7.64 -24.34
N LEU A 436 -3.47 7.74 -25.65
CA LEU A 436 -2.21 8.06 -26.33
C LEU A 436 -1.71 9.47 -26.01
N ILE A 437 -2.60 10.47 -25.95
CA ILE A 437 -2.27 11.83 -25.55
C ILE A 437 -1.79 11.84 -24.10
N SER A 438 -2.50 11.17 -23.20
CA SER A 438 -2.10 11.07 -21.79
C SER A 438 -0.72 10.46 -21.61
N ARG A 439 -0.45 9.37 -22.35
CA ARG A 439 0.87 8.72 -22.32
C ARG A 439 1.95 9.64 -22.89
N ALA A 440 1.69 10.32 -23.98
CA ALA A 440 2.63 11.29 -24.55
C ALA A 440 2.92 12.43 -23.55
N VAL A 441 1.88 13.02 -22.95
CA VAL A 441 2.06 14.05 -21.91
C VAL A 441 2.93 13.52 -20.79
N GLN A 442 2.63 12.33 -20.23
CA GLN A 442 3.44 11.72 -19.16
C GLN A 442 4.92 11.60 -19.56
N LEU A 443 5.20 11.11 -20.78
CA LEU A 443 6.57 10.84 -21.22
C LEU A 443 7.36 12.10 -21.53
N PHE A 444 6.70 13.18 -21.89
CA PHE A 444 7.34 14.47 -22.15
C PHE A 444 7.40 15.39 -20.94
N MET A 445 6.60 15.13 -19.90
CA MET A 445 6.70 15.83 -18.61
C MET A 445 8.06 15.59 -17.94
N PRO A 446 8.56 16.56 -17.17
CA PRO A 446 9.73 16.34 -16.33
C PRO A 446 9.50 15.15 -15.37
N GLY A 447 10.50 14.29 -15.21
CA GLY A 447 10.46 13.18 -14.26
C GLY A 447 10.71 11.80 -14.86
N LYS A 448 10.79 10.79 -13.98
CA LYS A 448 10.92 9.39 -14.35
C LYS A 448 9.52 8.79 -14.53
N PRO A 449 9.13 8.32 -15.73
CA PRO A 449 7.80 7.78 -15.94
C PRO A 449 7.67 6.37 -15.33
N GLN A 450 6.65 6.18 -14.50
CA GLN A 450 6.20 4.90 -13.98
C GLN A 450 4.91 4.49 -14.71
N VAL A 451 4.88 3.29 -15.25
CA VAL A 451 3.81 2.80 -16.13
C VAL A 451 3.14 1.61 -15.47
N TRP A 452 1.89 1.79 -15.09
CA TRP A 452 1.05 0.72 -14.60
C TRP A 452 0.71 -0.26 -15.73
N TYR A 453 0.89 -1.56 -15.50
CA TYR A 453 0.74 -2.57 -16.56
C TYR A 453 -0.64 -2.57 -17.22
N LEU A 454 -1.73 -2.41 -16.45
CA LEU A 454 -3.07 -2.37 -17.04
C LEU A 454 -3.27 -1.16 -17.96
N ASP A 455 -2.70 -0.02 -17.63
CA ASP A 455 -2.79 1.17 -18.48
C ASP A 455 -1.98 0.98 -19.77
N LEU A 456 -0.84 0.26 -19.69
CA LEU A 456 -0.06 -0.10 -20.88
C LEU A 456 -0.86 -0.94 -21.87
N PHE A 457 -1.60 -1.93 -21.36
CA PHE A 457 -2.40 -2.85 -22.17
C PHE A 457 -3.82 -2.32 -22.47
N ALA A 458 -4.11 -1.07 -22.15
CA ALA A 458 -5.44 -0.46 -22.29
C ALA A 458 -6.54 -1.32 -21.61
N GLY A 459 -6.23 -1.75 -20.38
CA GLY A 459 -7.12 -2.58 -19.58
C GLY A 459 -8.31 -1.78 -19.05
N LYS A 460 -9.48 -2.43 -19.04
CA LYS A 460 -10.73 -1.85 -18.57
C LYS A 460 -10.98 -2.19 -17.10
N ASN A 461 -11.93 -1.46 -16.49
CA ASN A 461 -12.41 -1.75 -15.15
C ASN A 461 -12.90 -3.20 -15.01
N ASP A 462 -12.38 -3.92 -14.01
CA ASP A 462 -12.72 -5.32 -13.72
C ASP A 462 -13.72 -5.45 -12.58
N TYR A 463 -15.00 -5.41 -12.92
CA TYR A 463 -16.08 -5.55 -11.93
C TYR A 463 -16.22 -6.98 -11.40
N GLU A 464 -15.76 -7.99 -12.15
CA GLU A 464 -15.74 -9.38 -11.69
C GLU A 464 -14.74 -9.57 -10.55
N ALA A 465 -13.54 -8.99 -10.68
CA ALA A 465 -12.54 -9.02 -9.62
C ALA A 465 -13.06 -8.35 -8.34
N VAL A 466 -13.75 -7.20 -8.46
CA VAL A 466 -14.37 -6.53 -7.31
C VAL A 466 -15.43 -7.42 -6.64
N ARG A 467 -16.28 -8.09 -7.42
CA ARG A 467 -17.30 -9.01 -6.87
C ARG A 467 -16.68 -10.19 -6.14
N ARG A 468 -15.61 -10.79 -6.71
CA ARG A 468 -14.89 -11.89 -6.07
C ARG A 468 -14.21 -11.48 -4.77
N ALA A 469 -13.66 -10.28 -4.72
CA ALA A 469 -12.98 -9.76 -3.53
C ALA A 469 -13.94 -9.39 -2.40
N GLY A 470 -15.21 -9.12 -2.69
CA GLY A 470 -16.22 -8.80 -1.70
C GLY A 470 -16.06 -7.43 -1.03
N ALA A 471 -16.46 -7.33 0.22
CA ALA A 471 -16.42 -6.07 0.97
C ALA A 471 -14.98 -5.53 1.10
N GLY A 472 -14.77 -4.28 0.68
CA GLY A 472 -13.45 -3.63 0.70
C GLY A 472 -12.58 -3.87 -0.53
N GLY A 473 -13.02 -4.68 -1.49
CA GLY A 473 -12.28 -5.05 -2.70
C GLY A 473 -12.31 -4.02 -3.84
N HIS A 474 -12.62 -2.75 -3.59
CA HIS A 474 -12.77 -1.72 -4.64
C HIS A 474 -11.51 -1.53 -5.50
N LYS A 475 -10.33 -1.72 -4.93
CA LYS A 475 -9.06 -1.60 -5.65
C LYS A 475 -8.87 -2.68 -6.73
N GLU A 476 -9.53 -3.84 -6.57
CA GLU A 476 -9.41 -4.96 -7.53
C GLU A 476 -9.97 -4.61 -8.93
N ILE A 477 -10.78 -3.55 -9.03
CA ILE A 477 -11.23 -3.00 -10.32
C ILE A 477 -10.07 -2.66 -11.28
N ASN A 478 -8.90 -2.36 -10.72
CA ASN A 478 -7.69 -1.92 -11.43
C ASN A 478 -6.51 -2.91 -11.23
N ARG A 479 -6.78 -4.18 -10.94
CA ARG A 479 -5.76 -5.18 -10.60
C ARG A 479 -5.99 -6.52 -11.27
N THR A 480 -6.55 -6.52 -12.47
CA THR A 480 -6.83 -7.73 -13.27
C THR A 480 -5.55 -8.54 -13.51
N ASN A 481 -5.57 -9.82 -13.23
CA ASN A 481 -4.52 -10.74 -13.67
C ASN A 481 -4.78 -11.08 -15.15
N LEU A 482 -3.78 -10.84 -15.99
CA LEU A 482 -3.85 -11.10 -17.42
C LEU A 482 -3.18 -12.44 -17.76
N SER A 483 -3.71 -13.16 -18.73
CA SER A 483 -3.02 -14.30 -19.33
C SER A 483 -2.05 -13.83 -20.43
N MET A 484 -1.13 -14.70 -20.85
CA MET A 484 -0.32 -14.41 -22.04
C MET A 484 -1.16 -14.26 -23.31
N GLU A 485 -2.31 -14.93 -23.39
CA GLU A 485 -3.28 -14.74 -24.48
C GLU A 485 -3.86 -13.33 -24.47
N ASP A 486 -4.23 -12.79 -23.27
CA ASP A 486 -4.69 -11.41 -23.14
C ASP A 486 -3.61 -10.41 -23.59
N ILE A 487 -2.35 -10.69 -23.26
CA ILE A 487 -1.21 -9.86 -23.71
C ILE A 487 -1.09 -9.90 -25.24
N GLU A 488 -1.19 -11.07 -25.85
CA GLU A 488 -1.10 -11.22 -27.31
C GLU A 488 -2.26 -10.51 -28.03
N GLU A 489 -3.46 -10.57 -27.47
CA GLU A 489 -4.60 -9.80 -27.98
C GLU A 489 -4.43 -8.28 -27.77
N ALA A 490 -3.88 -7.88 -26.63
CA ALA A 490 -3.58 -6.47 -26.37
C ALA A 490 -2.53 -5.92 -27.36
N LEU A 491 -1.50 -6.68 -27.69
CA LEU A 491 -0.46 -6.29 -28.65
C LEU A 491 -0.97 -6.11 -30.09
N LYS A 492 -2.16 -6.62 -30.43
CA LYS A 492 -2.81 -6.36 -31.72
C LYS A 492 -3.49 -4.98 -31.79
N LYS A 493 -3.67 -4.30 -30.65
CA LYS A 493 -4.33 -2.99 -30.58
C LYS A 493 -3.34 -1.87 -30.92
N ASP A 494 -3.75 -0.96 -31.79
CA ASP A 494 -2.92 0.20 -32.18
C ASP A 494 -2.56 1.08 -30.98
N VAL A 495 -3.47 1.25 -30.03
CA VAL A 495 -3.22 2.04 -28.80
C VAL A 495 -2.10 1.45 -27.95
N VAL A 496 -2.02 0.13 -27.85
CA VAL A 496 -0.97 -0.56 -27.07
C VAL A 496 0.37 -0.46 -27.81
N MET A 497 0.39 -0.82 -29.10
CA MET A 497 1.62 -0.75 -29.90
C MET A 497 2.18 0.67 -30.02
N THR A 498 1.31 1.67 -30.09
CA THR A 498 1.75 3.07 -30.13
C THR A 498 2.31 3.51 -28.78
N GLN A 499 1.72 3.10 -27.65
CA GLN A 499 2.32 3.35 -26.34
C GLN A 499 3.73 2.73 -26.22
N LEU A 500 3.92 1.48 -26.66
CA LEU A 500 5.24 0.82 -26.66
C LEU A 500 6.26 1.58 -27.51
N LYS A 501 5.88 2.09 -28.68
CA LYS A 501 6.74 2.93 -29.53
C LYS A 501 7.11 4.24 -28.84
N LEU A 502 6.17 4.91 -28.18
CA LEU A 502 6.41 6.13 -27.42
C LEU A 502 7.38 5.89 -26.25
N LEU A 503 7.20 4.79 -25.52
CA LEU A 503 8.07 4.39 -24.41
C LEU A 503 9.49 4.08 -24.88
N ARG A 504 9.63 3.35 -26.01
CA ARG A 504 10.93 3.08 -26.63
C ARG A 504 11.62 4.38 -27.07
N PHE A 505 10.87 5.30 -27.66
CA PHE A 505 11.39 6.64 -27.99
C PHE A 505 11.89 7.37 -26.74
N ARG A 506 11.09 7.39 -25.67
CA ARG A 506 11.44 8.03 -24.39
C ARG A 506 12.73 7.46 -23.80
N LYS A 507 12.94 6.14 -23.86
CA LYS A 507 14.14 5.49 -23.35
C LYS A 507 15.39 5.85 -24.15
N ASN A 508 15.27 5.81 -25.48
CA ASN A 508 16.43 5.83 -26.38
C ASN A 508 16.79 7.22 -26.91
N PHE A 509 15.95 8.24 -26.69
CA PHE A 509 16.22 9.58 -27.18
C PHE A 509 17.05 10.38 -26.15
N PRO A 510 18.29 10.80 -26.49
CA PRO A 510 19.25 11.36 -25.52
C PRO A 510 18.78 12.61 -24.78
N ALA A 511 17.84 13.38 -25.35
CA ALA A 511 17.31 14.58 -24.69
C ALA A 511 16.64 14.31 -23.34
N PHE A 512 16.16 13.06 -23.11
CA PHE A 512 15.50 12.68 -21.88
C PHE A 512 16.45 12.21 -20.76
N GLU A 513 17.73 12.09 -21.02
CA GLU A 513 18.71 11.72 -20.00
C GLU A 513 18.90 12.80 -18.93
N LYS A 514 18.59 14.05 -19.26
CA LYS A 514 18.77 15.21 -18.37
C LYS A 514 17.54 16.10 -18.35
N MET A 515 16.96 16.30 -17.16
CA MET A 515 15.79 17.17 -16.95
C MET A 515 16.02 18.64 -17.36
N ASN A 516 17.24 19.14 -17.32
CA ASN A 516 17.60 20.53 -17.63
C ASN A 516 17.46 20.90 -19.12
N ASN A 517 17.18 19.93 -19.99
CA ASN A 517 16.99 20.17 -21.42
C ASN A 517 15.52 20.41 -21.80
N ILE A 518 14.62 20.42 -20.84
CA ILE A 518 13.18 20.60 -21.08
C ILE A 518 12.85 22.08 -21.08
N LYS A 519 12.18 22.53 -22.12
CA LYS A 519 11.54 23.84 -22.23
C LYS A 519 10.05 23.67 -22.38
N ILE A 520 9.28 24.46 -21.63
CA ILE A 520 7.82 24.47 -21.72
C ILE A 520 7.43 25.75 -22.42
N GLN A 521 6.56 25.64 -23.42
CA GLN A 521 6.05 26.76 -24.17
C GLN A 521 4.58 26.53 -24.48
N ALA A 522 3.71 27.43 -24.03
CA ALA A 522 2.34 27.46 -24.49
C ALA A 522 2.29 27.81 -25.98
N VAL A 523 1.58 26.97 -26.73
CA VAL A 523 1.29 27.26 -28.15
C VAL A 523 -0.23 27.40 -28.20
N GLY A 524 -0.71 28.63 -28.43
CA GLY A 524 -2.12 28.98 -28.49
C GLY A 524 -2.84 28.43 -29.72
#